data_bbefe7e082b8240dc0ba0e0f3b46881f
#
_entry.id   bbefe7e082b8240dc0ba0e0f3b46881f
#
_cell.length_a   1.000
_cell.length_b   1.000
_cell.length_c   1.000
_cell.angle_alpha   90.00
_cell.angle_beta   90.00
_cell.angle_gamma   90.00
#
_symmetry.space_group_name_H-M   'P 1'
#
loop_
_entity.id
_entity.type
_entity.pdbx_description
1 polymer ?
#
loop_
_entity_poly.entity_id
_entity_poly.type
_entity_poly.pdbx_seq_one_letter_code
_entity_poly.pdbx_strand_id
1 'polypeptide(L)'
;CRTNDIKTDVFNLVEKNYDTILKACEEKNADALLAIKGITKVNIVDGYVIIFCEAKGISVSSQDYGFYYSEENSPVTIDCNQDIVCEVNDLIPEGNGYQCVVQGNTFYTENIKGNIYFYSNAY
;
A
#
# COMPACT_ATOMS: atom_id res chain seq x y z
N CYS A 1 10.10 -12.81 -10.43
CA CYS A 1 9.63 -13.25 -9.37
C CYS A 1 8.36 -12.62 -8.82
N ARG A 2 7.89 -13.09 -7.71
CA ARG A 2 6.56 -12.77 -7.20
C ARG A 2 6.36 -11.30 -6.87
N THR A 3 7.39 -10.64 -6.37
CA THR A 3 7.27 -9.25 -5.97
C THR A 3 6.89 -8.35 -7.14
N ASN A 4 7.46 -8.61 -8.32
CA ASN A 4 7.13 -7.80 -9.48
C ASN A 4 5.69 -8.01 -9.93
N ASP A 5 5.19 -9.24 -9.84
CA ASP A 5 3.81 -9.53 -10.20
C ASP A 5 2.83 -8.84 -9.26
N ILE A 6 3.13 -8.85 -7.96
CA ILE A 6 2.29 -8.20 -6.96
C ILE A 6 2.25 -6.70 -7.21
N LYS A 7 3.41 -6.10 -7.44
CA LYS A 7 3.49 -4.67 -7.71
C LYS A 7 2.70 -4.30 -8.95
N THR A 8 2.86 -5.06 -10.02
CA THR A 8 2.13 -4.81 -11.27
C THR A 8 0.63 -4.90 -11.05
N ASP A 9 0.17 -5.92 -10.31
CA ASP A 9 -1.24 -6.10 -10.04
C ASP A 9 -1.82 -4.91 -9.27
N VAL A 10 -1.11 -4.44 -8.25
CA VAL A 10 -1.58 -3.29 -7.47
C VAL A 10 -1.60 -2.03 -8.31
N PHE A 11 -0.54 -1.79 -9.09
CA PHE A 11 -0.49 -0.63 -9.96
C PHE A 11 -1.66 -0.64 -10.95
N ASN A 12 -1.94 -1.78 -11.57
CA ASN A 12 -3.04 -1.89 -12.52
C ASN A 12 -4.38 -1.66 -11.84
N LEU A 13 -4.56 -2.21 -10.65
CA LEU A 13 -5.80 -2.02 -9.90
C LEU A 13 -6.05 -0.55 -9.59
N VAL A 14 -5.01 0.14 -9.15
CA VAL A 14 -5.12 1.56 -8.82
C VAL A 14 -5.38 2.39 -10.07
N GLU A 15 -4.63 2.15 -11.15
CA GLU A 15 -4.81 2.94 -12.36
C GLU A 15 -6.18 2.72 -12.98
N LYS A 16 -6.68 1.49 -12.94
CA LYS A 16 -7.98 1.17 -13.49
C LYS A 16 -9.11 1.84 -12.70
N ASN A 17 -8.95 2.00 -11.40
CA ASN A 17 -9.99 2.53 -10.52
C ASN A 17 -9.57 3.85 -9.89
N TYR A 18 -8.64 4.56 -10.49
CA TYR A 18 -8.00 5.71 -9.84
C TYR A 18 -9.00 6.74 -9.34
N ASP A 19 -9.94 7.17 -10.18
CA ASP A 19 -10.88 8.22 -9.79
C ASP A 19 -11.76 7.77 -8.62
N THR A 20 -12.22 6.53 -8.67
CA THR A 20 -13.04 5.96 -7.60
C THR A 20 -12.24 5.86 -6.30
N ILE A 21 -11.00 5.37 -6.40
CA ILE A 21 -10.14 5.22 -5.22
C ILE A 21 -9.81 6.58 -4.63
N LEU A 22 -9.44 7.54 -5.45
CA LEU A 22 -9.08 8.86 -4.95
C LEU A 22 -10.25 9.52 -4.23
N LYS A 23 -11.43 9.48 -4.83
CA LYS A 23 -12.60 10.06 -4.20
C LYS A 23 -12.93 9.37 -2.89
N ALA A 24 -12.88 8.04 -2.86
CA ALA A 24 -13.17 7.29 -1.65
C ALA A 24 -12.15 7.61 -0.54
N CYS A 25 -10.90 7.76 -0.89
CA CYS A 25 -9.88 8.11 0.08
C CYS A 25 -10.09 9.52 0.62
N GLU A 26 -10.41 10.46 -0.25
CA GLU A 26 -10.66 11.83 0.18
C GLU A 26 -11.87 11.93 1.09
N GLU A 27 -12.88 11.11 0.84
CA GLU A 27 -14.09 11.08 1.65
C GLU A 27 -13.99 10.13 2.83
N LYS A 28 -12.88 9.39 2.91
CA LYS A 28 -12.67 8.36 3.93
C LYS A 28 -13.80 7.33 3.92
N ASN A 29 -14.18 6.91 2.73
CA ASN A 29 -15.28 5.97 2.53
C ASN A 29 -14.76 4.56 2.33
N ALA A 30 -14.62 3.81 3.43
CA ALA A 30 -14.09 2.45 3.38
C ALA A 30 -14.98 1.52 2.57
N ASP A 31 -16.29 1.69 2.64
CA ASP A 31 -17.21 0.80 1.92
C ASP A 31 -17.01 0.88 0.42
N ALA A 32 -16.78 2.08 -0.10
CA ALA A 32 -16.55 2.25 -1.53
C ALA A 32 -15.25 1.55 -1.95
N LEU A 33 -14.23 1.60 -1.10
CA LEU A 33 -12.97 0.91 -1.38
C LEU A 33 -13.14 -0.59 -1.31
N LEU A 34 -13.84 -1.08 -0.29
CA LEU A 34 -14.04 -2.53 -0.14
C LEU A 34 -14.89 -3.13 -1.25
N ALA A 35 -15.65 -2.32 -1.95
CA ALA A 35 -16.42 -2.79 -3.09
C ALA A 35 -15.56 -3.09 -4.31
N ILE A 36 -14.31 -2.65 -4.33
CA ILE A 36 -13.41 -2.89 -5.44
C ILE A 36 -12.80 -4.28 -5.29
N LYS A 37 -12.91 -5.08 -6.34
CA LYS A 37 -12.37 -6.43 -6.32
C LYS A 37 -10.86 -6.38 -6.16
N GLY A 38 -10.34 -7.18 -5.25
CA GLY A 38 -8.91 -7.24 -4.96
C GLY A 38 -8.53 -6.53 -3.68
N ILE A 39 -9.44 -5.75 -3.10
CA ILE A 39 -9.19 -5.08 -1.83
C ILE A 39 -9.86 -5.89 -0.73
N THR A 40 -9.08 -6.26 0.29
CA THR A 40 -9.57 -7.12 1.36
C THR A 40 -9.80 -6.38 2.66
N LYS A 41 -9.09 -5.29 2.89
CA LYS A 41 -9.22 -4.56 4.15
C LYS A 41 -8.87 -3.10 3.92
N VAL A 42 -9.54 -2.23 4.65
CA VAL A 42 -9.26 -0.80 4.61
C VAL A 42 -9.10 -0.31 6.05
N ASN A 43 -8.05 0.45 6.29
CA ASN A 43 -7.81 1.02 7.60
C ASN A 43 -7.59 2.52 7.44
N ILE A 44 -8.44 3.31 8.08
CA ILE A 44 -8.37 4.77 7.98
C ILE A 44 -7.75 5.29 9.26
N VAL A 45 -6.62 5.96 9.12
CA VAL A 45 -5.92 6.58 10.24
C VAL A 45 -5.72 8.05 9.93
N ASP A 46 -5.23 8.79 10.89
CA ASP A 46 -5.06 10.23 10.74
C ASP A 46 -4.04 10.54 9.64
N GLY A 47 -4.51 11.19 8.59
CA GLY A 47 -3.65 11.58 7.47
C GLY A 47 -3.41 10.50 6.43
N TYR A 48 -3.93 9.28 6.63
CA TYR A 48 -3.66 8.18 5.72
C TYR A 48 -4.86 7.25 5.59
N VAL A 49 -4.99 6.64 4.42
CA VAL A 49 -5.92 5.53 4.21
C VAL A 49 -5.10 4.36 3.72
N ILE A 50 -5.06 3.27 4.49
CA ILE A 50 -4.24 2.10 4.18
C ILE A 50 -5.14 1.02 3.62
N ILE A 51 -4.81 0.51 2.44
CA ILE A 51 -5.62 -0.46 1.74
C ILE A 51 -4.82 -1.73 1.52
N PHE A 52 -5.38 -2.87 1.94
CA PHE A 52 -4.73 -4.15 1.77
C PHE A 52 -5.33 -4.89 0.60
N CYS A 53 -4.45 -5.49 -0.20
CA CYS A 53 -4.85 -6.27 -1.36
C CYS A 53 -4.55 -7.74 -1.11
N GLU A 54 -5.33 -8.61 -1.75
CA GLU A 54 -5.17 -10.04 -1.55
C GLU A 54 -4.34 -10.65 -2.67
N ALA A 55 -3.42 -11.52 -2.31
CA ALA A 55 -2.65 -12.27 -3.27
C ALA A 55 -3.52 -13.35 -3.90
N LYS A 56 -3.73 -13.27 -5.20
CA LYS A 56 -4.57 -14.23 -5.91
C LYS A 56 -3.96 -15.61 -5.86
N GLY A 57 -4.74 -16.58 -5.38
CA GLY A 57 -4.41 -17.99 -5.51
C GLY A 57 -3.18 -18.44 -4.74
N ILE A 58 -2.66 -17.60 -3.87
CA ILE A 58 -1.47 -17.94 -3.10
C ILE A 58 -1.68 -17.61 -1.65
N SER A 59 -1.52 -18.63 -0.84
CA SER A 59 -1.58 -18.46 0.60
C SER A 59 -0.15 -18.21 1.09
N VAL A 60 0.33 -17.00 0.91
CA VAL A 60 1.66 -16.65 1.36
C VAL A 60 1.52 -15.85 2.64
N SER A 61 1.96 -16.43 3.72
CA SER A 61 1.80 -15.81 5.02
C SER A 61 2.90 -14.83 5.37
N SER A 62 3.90 -14.70 4.52
CA SER A 62 5.09 -13.92 4.86
C SER A 62 5.20 -12.61 4.12
N GLN A 63 4.14 -12.18 3.45
CA GLN A 63 4.19 -10.92 2.71
C GLN A 63 2.83 -10.25 2.70
N ASP A 64 2.84 -8.97 3.06
CA ASP A 64 1.65 -8.11 2.98
C ASP A 64 1.90 -7.06 1.93
N TYR A 65 0.85 -6.66 1.23
CA TYR A 65 0.99 -5.65 0.21
C TYR A 65 -0.34 -4.96 -0.06
N GLY A 66 -0.25 -3.81 -0.69
CA GLY A 66 -1.41 -3.03 -1.06
C GLY A 66 -0.99 -1.63 -1.47
N PHE A 67 -1.80 -0.66 -1.11
CA PHE A 67 -1.47 0.73 -1.40
C PHE A 67 -2.04 1.60 -0.29
N TYR A 68 -1.57 2.83 -0.25
CA TYR A 68 -2.09 3.79 0.73
C TYR A 68 -2.21 5.17 0.10
N TYR A 69 -3.13 5.94 0.65
CA TYR A 69 -3.33 7.33 0.28
C TYR A 69 -2.69 8.19 1.37
N SER A 70 -1.83 9.11 0.99
CA SER A 70 -1.16 10.03 1.92
C SER A 70 -1.64 11.44 1.66
N GLU A 71 -2.27 12.06 2.65
CA GLU A 71 -2.76 13.42 2.48
C GLU A 71 -1.64 14.41 2.21
N GLU A 72 -0.47 14.16 2.78
CA GLU A 72 0.69 15.02 2.59
C GLU A 72 1.53 14.64 1.38
N ASN A 73 1.12 13.61 0.67
CA ASN A 73 1.83 13.11 -0.51
C ASN A 73 3.29 12.78 -0.20
N SER A 74 3.51 12.05 0.88
CA SER A 74 4.84 11.63 1.31
C SER A 74 4.88 10.13 1.50
N PRO A 75 5.99 9.47 1.13
CA PRO A 75 6.13 8.04 1.42
C PRO A 75 6.29 7.81 2.92
N VAL A 76 5.70 6.72 3.40
CA VAL A 76 5.79 6.31 4.79
C VAL A 76 5.90 4.81 4.86
N THR A 77 6.22 4.27 6.02
CA THR A 77 6.19 2.83 6.23
C THR A 77 4.90 2.44 6.94
N ILE A 78 4.43 1.24 6.64
CA ILE A 78 3.25 0.66 7.27
C ILE A 78 3.73 -0.43 8.21
N ASP A 79 3.31 -0.36 9.48
CA ASP A 79 3.68 -1.35 10.48
C ASP A 79 3.24 -2.74 10.03
N CYS A 80 3.98 -3.76 10.45
CA CYS A 80 3.64 -5.14 10.14
C CYS A 80 2.27 -5.54 10.71
N ASN A 81 1.78 -4.84 11.72
CA ASN A 81 0.42 -5.04 12.21
C ASN A 81 -0.61 -4.40 11.30
N GLN A 82 -0.17 -3.58 10.37
CA GLN A 82 -1.02 -3.00 9.33
C GLN A 82 -2.06 -2.00 9.83
N ASP A 83 -1.98 -1.65 11.08
CA ASP A 83 -2.93 -0.72 11.67
C ASP A 83 -2.32 0.64 11.93
N ILE A 84 -1.02 0.74 11.81
CA ILE A 84 -0.30 1.94 12.19
C ILE A 84 0.69 2.33 11.13
N VAL A 85 0.70 3.61 10.80
CA VAL A 85 1.73 4.18 9.94
C VAL A 85 2.86 4.62 10.86
N CYS A 86 4.04 4.04 10.65
CA CYS A 86 5.20 4.36 11.44
C CYS A 86 6.04 5.40 10.74
N GLU A 87 6.50 6.38 11.47
CA GLU A 87 7.48 7.29 10.92
C GLU A 87 8.80 6.56 10.82
N VAL A 88 9.35 6.54 9.62
CA VAL A 88 10.65 5.93 9.42
C VAL A 88 11.55 6.98 8.80
N ASN A 89 12.62 7.28 9.50
CA ASN A 89 13.55 8.28 9.04
C ASN A 89 14.58 7.71 8.08
N ASP A 90 14.51 6.41 7.82
CA ASP A 90 15.56 5.72 7.09
C ASP A 90 15.07 5.08 5.79
N LEU A 91 14.12 5.71 5.11
CA LEU A 91 13.74 5.28 3.78
C LEU A 91 14.89 5.58 2.82
N ILE A 92 15.39 4.54 2.18
CA ILE A 92 16.53 4.65 1.28
C ILE A 92 16.02 4.49 -0.15
N PRO A 93 16.41 5.37 -1.08
CA PRO A 93 15.97 5.22 -2.47
C PRO A 93 16.36 3.85 -3.01
N GLU A 94 15.40 3.21 -3.68
CA GLU A 94 15.59 1.91 -4.28
C GLU A 94 14.76 1.83 -5.55
N GLY A 95 15.43 1.81 -6.71
CA GLY A 95 14.73 1.84 -7.97
C GLY A 95 13.88 3.11 -8.10
N ASN A 96 12.61 2.93 -8.34
CA ASN A 96 11.66 4.06 -8.46
C ASN A 96 10.97 4.38 -7.15
N GLY A 97 11.33 3.72 -6.06
CA GLY A 97 10.69 3.94 -4.78
C GLY A 97 11.70 3.99 -3.64
N TYR A 98 11.27 3.54 -2.49
CA TYR A 98 12.07 3.58 -1.27
C TYR A 98 11.98 2.28 -0.52
N GLN A 99 13.04 1.93 0.18
CA GLN A 99 13.13 0.68 0.94
C GLN A 99 13.59 0.97 2.35
N CYS A 100 13.08 0.19 3.29
CA CYS A 100 13.51 0.23 4.67
C CYS A 100 13.61 -1.20 5.20
N VAL A 101 14.73 -1.53 5.83
CA VAL A 101 14.93 -2.85 6.41
C VAL A 101 15.03 -2.70 7.91
N VAL A 102 14.13 -3.35 8.64
CA VAL A 102 14.10 -3.28 10.09
C VAL A 102 13.94 -4.69 10.64
N GLN A 103 14.94 -5.16 11.39
CA GLN A 103 14.87 -6.44 12.10
C GLN A 103 14.46 -7.61 11.20
N GLY A 104 15.04 -7.66 10.02
CA GLY A 104 14.77 -8.77 9.11
C GLY A 104 13.56 -8.56 8.21
N ASN A 105 12.77 -7.54 8.45
CA ASN A 105 11.63 -7.21 7.60
C ASN A 105 12.06 -6.19 6.56
N THR A 106 11.62 -6.38 5.32
CA THR A 106 11.89 -5.44 4.24
C THR A 106 10.59 -4.77 3.84
N PHE A 107 10.56 -3.46 3.96
CA PHE A 107 9.43 -2.65 3.51
C PHE A 107 9.82 -1.91 2.24
N TYR A 108 8.93 -1.87 1.27
CA TYR A 108 9.13 -1.13 0.03
C TYR A 108 7.90 -0.29 -0.26
N THR A 109 8.11 0.93 -0.73
CA THR A 109 7.02 1.81 -1.14
C THR A 109 7.40 2.55 -2.39
N GLU A 110 6.42 2.82 -3.25
CA GLU A 110 6.65 3.51 -4.52
C GLU A 110 5.39 4.28 -4.89
N ASN A 111 5.56 5.53 -5.32
CA ASN A 111 4.41 6.32 -5.76
C ASN A 111 3.78 5.68 -7.00
N ILE A 112 2.47 5.53 -6.97
CA ILE A 112 1.72 5.01 -8.12
C ILE A 112 1.23 6.19 -8.96
N LYS A 113 0.46 7.09 -8.33
CA LYS A 113 -0.12 8.23 -9.03
C LYS A 113 -0.68 9.19 -7.98
N GLY A 114 -0.40 10.49 -8.15
CA GLY A 114 -0.91 11.48 -7.20
C GLY A 114 -0.45 11.19 -5.79
N ASN A 115 -1.40 11.08 -4.86
CA ASN A 115 -1.11 10.82 -3.46
C ASN A 115 -1.20 9.35 -3.09
N ILE A 116 -1.23 8.46 -4.07
CA ILE A 116 -1.39 7.02 -3.85
C ILE A 116 -0.07 6.31 -4.07
N TYR A 117 0.30 5.48 -3.11
CA TYR A 117 1.58 4.78 -3.07
C TYR A 117 1.37 3.27 -2.90
N PHE A 118 2.18 2.51 -3.60
CA PHE A 118 2.27 1.06 -3.41
C PHE A 118 3.13 0.76 -2.19
N TYR A 119 2.81 -0.30 -1.46
CA TYR A 119 3.69 -0.79 -0.41
C TYR A 119 3.70 -2.32 -0.38
N SER A 120 4.80 -2.87 0.12
CA SER A 120 4.89 -4.28 0.42
C SER A 120 5.77 -4.46 1.64
N ASN A 121 5.42 -5.43 2.47
CA ASN A 121 6.20 -5.85 3.63
C ASN A 121 6.56 -7.31 3.44
N ALA A 122 7.84 -7.63 3.51
CA ALA A 122 8.32 -9.02 3.44
C ALA A 122 8.96 -9.36 4.79
N TYR A 123 8.49 -10.43 5.38
CA TYR A 123 8.96 -10.86 6.71
C TYR A 123 9.96 -11.99 6.65
#